data_7428ece851856316823c263b64fa0643
#
_entry.id   7428ece851856316823c263b64fa0643
#
_cell.length_a   1.000
_cell.length_b   1.000
_cell.length_c   1.000
_cell.angle_alpha   90.00
_cell.angle_beta   90.00
_cell.angle_gamma   90.00
#
_symmetry.space_group_name_H-M   'P 1'
#
loop_
_entity.id
_entity.type
_entity.pdbx_description
1 polymer ?
#
loop_
_entity_poly.entity_id
_entity_poly.type
_entity_poly.pdbx_seq_one_letter_code
_entity_poly.pdbx_strand_id
1 'polypeptide(L)'
;MGRPSWDEYFMQIAGLVSTRSTCLRRCVGAVLVRDRTILATGYNGTPRGLKHCEELGGCYREQLGIPSGERHEICRGTHAEQNAIAQAALVGVSTKDSVLYVTNHPCSICTKILLNAGVKRVVYAEGYPDELARFLIEEARNLGLLEVSCLGE
;
A
#
# COMPACT_ATOMS: atom_id res chain seq x y z
N MET A 1 -27.71 -6.66 -11.67
CA MET A 1 -26.35 -6.41 -11.23
C MET A 1 -25.34 -7.11 -12.12
N GLY A 2 -24.41 -6.36 -12.65
CA GLY A 2 -23.33 -6.91 -13.45
C GLY A 2 -22.17 -7.40 -12.62
N ARG A 3 -21.29 -8.15 -13.25
CA ARG A 3 -20.02 -8.57 -12.68
C ARG A 3 -19.10 -7.33 -12.55
N PRO A 4 -18.36 -7.14 -11.45
CA PRO A 4 -17.46 -6.00 -11.31
C PRO A 4 -16.34 -6.05 -12.36
N SER A 5 -15.77 -4.91 -12.71
CA SER A 5 -14.54 -4.86 -13.49
C SER A 5 -13.39 -5.50 -12.71
N TRP A 6 -12.30 -5.83 -13.39
CA TRP A 6 -11.13 -6.37 -12.69
C TRP A 6 -10.57 -5.40 -11.67
N ASP A 7 -10.55 -4.10 -11.96
CA ASP A 7 -10.08 -3.09 -11.02
C ASP A 7 -10.99 -3.01 -9.78
N GLU A 8 -12.31 -3.03 -9.99
CA GLU A 8 -13.26 -3.06 -8.87
C GLU A 8 -13.12 -4.33 -8.03
N TYR A 9 -12.98 -5.48 -8.70
CA TYR A 9 -12.83 -6.77 -8.03
C TYR A 9 -11.59 -6.78 -7.13
N PHE A 10 -10.43 -6.42 -7.66
CA PHE A 10 -9.19 -6.43 -6.87
C PHE A 10 -9.19 -5.34 -5.80
N MET A 11 -9.84 -4.20 -6.04
CA MET A 11 -9.99 -3.18 -5.01
C MET A 11 -10.88 -3.67 -3.86
N GLN A 12 -11.93 -4.42 -4.15
CA GLN A 12 -12.77 -5.03 -3.11
C GLN A 12 -11.95 -6.03 -2.27
N ILE A 13 -11.06 -6.79 -2.89
CA ILE A 13 -10.15 -7.69 -2.17
C ILE A 13 -9.19 -6.88 -1.29
N ALA A 14 -8.62 -5.79 -1.81
CA ALA A 14 -7.77 -4.90 -1.02
C ALA A 14 -8.52 -4.34 0.20
N GLY A 15 -9.79 -3.96 0.02
CA GLY A 15 -10.67 -3.55 1.11
C GLY A 15 -10.83 -4.64 2.17
N LEU A 16 -11.05 -5.87 1.75
CA LEU A 16 -11.16 -7.00 2.67
C LEU A 16 -9.83 -7.23 3.40
N VAL A 17 -8.71 -7.16 2.70
CA VAL A 17 -7.37 -7.27 3.30
C VAL A 17 -7.15 -6.20 4.37
N SER A 18 -7.62 -4.97 4.15
CA SER A 18 -7.48 -3.88 5.11
C SER A 18 -8.15 -4.16 6.45
N THR A 19 -9.14 -5.04 6.49
CA THR A 19 -9.84 -5.39 7.74
C THR A 19 -8.94 -6.12 8.73
N ARG A 20 -7.79 -6.63 8.29
CA ARG A 20 -6.81 -7.28 9.16
C ARG A 20 -5.78 -6.30 9.72
N SER A 21 -5.82 -5.03 9.34
CA SER A 21 -4.90 -4.01 9.85
C SER A 21 -4.92 -3.95 11.38
N THR A 22 -3.75 -3.79 11.97
CA THR A 22 -3.59 -3.61 13.42
C THR A 22 -3.26 -2.17 13.79
N CYS A 23 -3.23 -1.26 12.82
CA CYS A 23 -3.01 0.16 13.07
C CYS A 23 -4.24 0.79 13.73
N LEU A 24 -4.00 1.62 14.74
CA LEU A 24 -5.05 2.30 15.49
C LEU A 24 -5.58 3.57 14.81
N ARG A 25 -4.86 4.08 13.80
CA ARG A 25 -5.20 5.35 13.13
C ARG A 25 -5.87 5.15 11.79
N ARG A 26 -5.45 4.15 11.01
CA ARG A 26 -5.92 3.93 9.65
C ARG A 26 -5.74 2.47 9.25
N CYS A 27 -6.74 1.92 8.57
CA CYS A 27 -6.68 0.57 8.03
C CYS A 27 -6.47 0.63 6.52
N VAL A 28 -5.35 0.10 6.05
CA VAL A 28 -4.99 0.08 4.64
C VAL A 28 -4.74 -1.37 4.20
N GLY A 29 -5.22 -1.71 3.02
CA GLY A 29 -4.98 -3.02 2.40
C GLY A 29 -4.42 -2.85 1.00
N ALA A 30 -3.56 -3.79 0.60
CA ALA A 30 -2.92 -3.80 -0.71
C ALA A 30 -2.91 -5.21 -1.29
N VAL A 31 -3.06 -5.30 -2.62
CA VAL A 31 -3.03 -6.56 -3.35
C VAL A 31 -2.15 -6.38 -4.59
N LEU A 32 -1.14 -7.24 -4.73
CA LEU A 32 -0.30 -7.29 -5.93
C LEU A 32 -0.87 -8.31 -6.90
N VAL A 33 -1.03 -7.92 -8.15
CA VAL A 33 -1.65 -8.73 -9.20
C VAL A 33 -0.80 -8.70 -10.47
N ARG A 34 -0.67 -9.84 -11.13
CA ARG A 34 -0.12 -9.93 -12.49
C ARG A 34 -0.94 -10.94 -13.27
N ASP A 35 -1.34 -10.55 -14.49
CA ASP A 35 -2.17 -11.40 -15.35
C ASP A 35 -3.41 -11.91 -14.62
N ARG A 36 -4.09 -11.02 -13.90
CA ARG A 36 -5.31 -11.30 -13.13
C ARG A 36 -5.13 -12.37 -12.05
N THR A 37 -3.89 -12.60 -11.63
CA THR A 37 -3.54 -13.55 -10.57
C THR A 37 -2.96 -12.78 -9.39
N ILE A 38 -3.49 -13.04 -8.20
CA ILE A 38 -2.96 -12.42 -6.97
C ILE A 38 -1.61 -13.03 -6.65
N LEU A 39 -0.60 -12.18 -6.51
CA LEU A 39 0.77 -12.58 -6.16
C LEU A 39 1.00 -12.52 -4.65
N ALA A 40 0.50 -11.47 -4.02
CA ALA A 40 0.67 -11.22 -2.59
C ALA A 40 -0.34 -10.20 -2.11
N THR A 41 -0.56 -10.16 -0.81
CA THR A 41 -1.39 -9.17 -0.14
C THR A 41 -0.61 -8.52 0.98
N GLY A 42 -1.04 -7.37 1.45
CA GLY A 42 -0.46 -6.70 2.60
C GLY A 42 -1.48 -5.79 3.26
N TYR A 43 -1.43 -5.73 4.57
CA TYR A 43 -2.16 -4.74 5.37
C TYR A 43 -1.18 -4.03 6.29
N ASN A 44 -1.50 -2.83 6.72
CA ASN A 44 -0.60 -2.07 7.58
C ASN A 44 -0.68 -2.58 9.03
N GLY A 45 0.47 -2.66 9.67
CA GLY A 45 0.59 -3.14 11.04
C GLY A 45 2.04 -3.37 11.41
N THR A 46 2.27 -3.70 12.69
CA THR A 46 3.61 -4.02 13.18
C THR A 46 4.17 -5.26 12.49
N PRO A 47 5.50 -5.33 12.34
CA PRO A 47 6.14 -6.52 11.76
C PRO A 47 5.72 -7.79 12.48
N ARG A 48 5.68 -8.88 11.71
CA ARG A 48 5.23 -10.19 12.20
C ARG A 48 5.98 -10.61 13.46
N GLY A 49 5.23 -11.00 14.48
CA GLY A 49 5.78 -11.47 15.75
C GLY A 49 6.07 -10.37 16.77
N LEU A 50 6.03 -9.10 16.37
CA LEU A 50 6.22 -7.98 17.29
C LEU A 50 4.89 -7.55 17.91
N LYS A 51 4.97 -6.85 19.04
CA LYS A 51 3.78 -6.33 19.74
C LYS A 51 3.09 -5.26 18.92
N HIS A 52 1.76 -5.30 18.88
CA HIS A 52 0.94 -4.28 18.26
C HIS A 52 0.92 -2.99 19.08
N CYS A 53 0.63 -1.87 18.44
CA CYS A 53 0.53 -0.58 19.12
C CYS A 53 -0.48 -0.60 20.27
N GLU A 54 -1.59 -1.31 20.10
CA GLU A 54 -2.60 -1.47 21.15
C GLU A 54 -2.01 -2.10 22.41
N GLU A 55 -1.18 -3.13 22.27
CA GLU A 55 -0.51 -3.81 23.38
C GLU A 55 0.51 -2.91 24.11
N LEU A 56 0.99 -1.89 23.43
CA LEU A 56 1.99 -0.94 23.96
C LEU A 56 1.36 0.36 24.50
N GLY A 57 0.03 0.40 24.62
CA GLY A 57 -0.67 1.55 25.17
C GLY A 57 -1.10 2.59 24.15
N GLY A 58 -0.97 2.33 22.86
CA GLY A 58 -1.44 3.21 21.80
C GLY A 58 -0.40 3.56 20.74
N CYS A 59 -0.77 4.46 19.85
CA CYS A 59 0.11 4.92 18.78
C CYS A 59 1.16 5.90 19.31
N TYR A 60 2.43 5.56 19.17
CA TYR A 60 3.54 6.41 19.65
C TYR A 60 3.53 7.80 18.99
N ARG A 61 3.28 7.87 17.68
CA ARG A 61 3.19 9.16 16.97
C ARG A 61 2.03 10.01 17.49
N GLU A 62 0.90 9.39 17.77
CA GLU A 62 -0.26 10.07 18.34
C GLU A 62 0.02 10.61 19.74
N GLN A 63 0.73 9.83 20.56
CA GLN A 63 1.17 10.26 21.90
C GLN A 63 2.10 11.47 21.84
N LEU A 64 2.86 11.62 20.76
CA LEU A 64 3.72 12.78 20.53
C LEU A 64 3.02 13.94 19.81
N GLY A 65 1.73 13.81 19.51
CA GLY A 65 0.97 14.86 18.82
C GLY A 65 1.31 14.99 17.33
N ILE A 66 1.89 13.96 16.74
CA ILE A 66 2.28 13.98 15.31
C ILE A 66 1.06 13.69 14.43
N PRO A 67 0.76 14.54 13.43
CA PRO A 67 -0.34 14.32 12.51
C PRO A 67 -0.20 13.01 11.72
N SER A 68 -1.34 12.46 11.29
CA SER A 68 -1.36 11.30 10.41
C SER A 68 -0.58 11.60 9.13
N GLY A 69 0.20 10.62 8.66
CA GLY A 69 0.99 10.76 7.43
C GLY A 69 2.37 11.41 7.61
N GLU A 70 2.73 11.81 8.83
CA GLU A 70 4.03 12.43 9.11
C GLU A 70 4.88 11.54 10.03
N ARG A 71 6.19 11.72 9.97
CA ARG A 71 7.17 11.03 10.82
C ARG A 71 7.01 9.50 10.79
N HIS A 72 6.96 8.94 9.59
CA HIS A 72 6.84 7.49 9.41
C HIS A 72 8.00 6.70 10.01
N GLU A 73 9.18 7.31 10.12
CA GLU A 73 10.39 6.67 10.65
C GLU A 73 10.27 6.24 12.12
N ILE A 74 9.36 6.85 12.86
CA ILE A 74 9.13 6.46 14.26
C ILE A 74 7.86 5.62 14.45
N CYS A 75 7.17 5.30 13.37
CA CYS A 75 6.03 4.40 13.39
C CYS A 75 6.51 2.96 13.50
N ARG A 76 5.94 2.18 14.43
CA ARG A 76 6.22 0.75 14.55
C ARG A 76 5.69 -0.06 13.39
N GLY A 77 4.66 0.45 12.74
CA GLY A 77 3.96 -0.26 11.68
C GLY A 77 4.69 -0.22 10.36
N THR A 78 4.51 -1.26 9.57
CA THR A 78 4.90 -1.32 8.17
C THR A 78 3.67 -1.01 7.34
N HIS A 79 3.84 -0.31 6.23
CA HIS A 79 2.73 0.06 5.35
C HIS A 79 2.20 -1.17 4.59
N ALA A 80 0.96 -1.12 4.16
CA ALA A 80 0.32 -2.21 3.41
C ALA A 80 1.10 -2.55 2.13
N GLU A 81 1.56 -1.54 1.41
CA GLU A 81 2.36 -1.70 0.19
C GLU A 81 3.69 -2.40 0.47
N GLN A 82 4.37 -1.98 1.54
CA GLN A 82 5.63 -2.61 1.97
C GLN A 82 5.40 -4.07 2.35
N ASN A 83 4.32 -4.36 3.07
CA ASN A 83 3.99 -5.73 3.48
C ASN A 83 3.64 -6.62 2.28
N ALA A 84 2.96 -6.10 1.26
CA ALA A 84 2.69 -6.85 0.05
C ALA A 84 3.99 -7.22 -0.68
N ILE A 85 4.93 -6.29 -0.80
CA ILE A 85 6.25 -6.54 -1.40
C ILE A 85 7.03 -7.55 -0.55
N ALA A 86 7.05 -7.36 0.78
CA ALA A 86 7.74 -8.28 1.69
C ALA A 86 7.17 -9.69 1.62
N GLN A 87 5.85 -9.84 1.53
CA GLN A 87 5.21 -11.15 1.38
C GLN A 87 5.63 -11.83 0.07
N ALA A 88 5.63 -11.09 -1.03
CA ALA A 88 6.09 -11.63 -2.32
C ALA A 88 7.54 -12.10 -2.22
N ALA A 89 8.40 -11.33 -1.58
CA ALA A 89 9.80 -11.70 -1.36
C ALA A 89 9.92 -12.97 -0.50
N LEU A 90 9.14 -13.05 0.57
CA LEU A 90 9.16 -14.20 1.49
C LEU A 90 8.79 -15.51 0.80
N VAL A 91 7.77 -15.49 -0.06
CA VAL A 91 7.32 -16.70 -0.79
C VAL A 91 8.05 -16.91 -2.11
N GLY A 92 8.92 -16.00 -2.50
CA GLY A 92 9.74 -16.13 -3.72
C GLY A 92 8.99 -15.85 -5.01
N VAL A 93 8.06 -14.92 -5.01
CA VAL A 93 7.29 -14.52 -6.20
C VAL A 93 7.81 -13.19 -6.72
N SER A 94 8.10 -13.13 -8.03
CA SER A 94 8.55 -11.90 -8.67
C SER A 94 7.43 -10.86 -8.70
N THR A 95 7.76 -9.61 -8.37
CA THR A 95 6.84 -8.47 -8.43
C THR A 95 6.95 -7.70 -9.75
N LYS A 96 7.81 -8.15 -10.66
CA LYS A 96 8.03 -7.48 -11.95
C LYS A 96 6.74 -7.40 -12.76
N ASP A 97 6.48 -6.22 -13.32
CA ASP A 97 5.33 -5.94 -14.18
C ASP A 97 3.97 -6.18 -13.51
N SER A 98 3.93 -6.10 -12.20
CA SER A 98 2.70 -6.25 -11.42
C SER A 98 1.88 -4.96 -11.34
N VAL A 99 0.63 -5.10 -10.94
CA VAL A 99 -0.29 -4.02 -10.62
C VAL A 99 -0.58 -4.08 -9.12
N LEU A 100 -0.50 -2.93 -8.45
CA LEU A 100 -0.88 -2.82 -7.04
C LEU A 100 -2.26 -2.18 -6.93
N TYR A 101 -3.16 -2.84 -6.22
CA TYR A 101 -4.43 -2.26 -5.78
C TYR A 101 -4.30 -1.95 -4.30
N VAL A 102 -4.52 -0.71 -3.93
CA VAL A 102 -4.34 -0.24 -2.55
C VAL A 102 -5.47 0.68 -2.16
N THR A 103 -5.96 0.56 -0.93
CA THR A 103 -7.14 1.32 -0.50
C THR A 103 -6.86 2.81 -0.31
N ASN A 104 -5.58 3.18 -0.08
CA ASN A 104 -5.19 4.58 0.10
C ASN A 104 -3.98 4.92 -0.78
N HIS A 105 -3.89 6.16 -1.25
CA HIS A 105 -2.80 6.62 -2.10
C HIS A 105 -1.44 6.33 -1.45
N PRO A 106 -0.48 5.71 -2.17
CA PRO A 106 0.83 5.40 -1.60
C PRO A 106 1.61 6.68 -1.27
N CYS A 107 2.33 6.66 -0.14
CA CYS A 107 3.22 7.74 0.24
C CYS A 107 4.53 7.68 -0.57
N SER A 108 5.38 8.71 -0.41
CA SER A 108 6.67 8.76 -1.11
C SER A 108 7.58 7.58 -0.80
N ILE A 109 7.58 7.11 0.45
CA ILE A 109 8.39 5.95 0.87
C ILE A 109 7.95 4.70 0.08
N CYS A 110 6.64 4.43 0.05
CA CYS A 110 6.10 3.28 -0.66
C CYS A 110 6.28 3.41 -2.18
N THR A 111 6.08 4.61 -2.73
CA THR A 111 6.27 4.87 -4.17
C THR A 111 7.67 4.48 -4.64
N LYS A 112 8.70 4.84 -3.89
CA LYS A 112 10.09 4.46 -4.21
C LYS A 112 10.28 2.96 -4.23
N ILE A 113 9.72 2.26 -3.23
CA ILE A 113 9.81 0.79 -3.14
C ILE A 113 9.08 0.14 -4.30
N LEU A 114 7.88 0.62 -4.63
CA LEU A 114 7.08 0.06 -5.73
C LEU A 114 7.80 0.19 -7.07
N LEU A 115 8.45 1.33 -7.32
CA LEU A 115 9.26 1.52 -8.52
C LEU A 115 10.38 0.49 -8.61
N ASN A 116 11.15 0.32 -7.53
CA ASN A 116 12.26 -0.63 -7.50
C ASN A 116 11.80 -2.09 -7.55
N ALA A 117 10.59 -2.38 -7.11
CA ALA A 117 10.00 -3.71 -7.19
C ALA A 117 9.45 -4.05 -8.59
N GLY A 118 9.47 -3.10 -9.51
CA GLY A 118 8.98 -3.30 -10.87
C GLY A 118 7.45 -3.27 -11.00
N VAL A 119 6.75 -2.69 -10.04
CA VAL A 119 5.31 -2.44 -10.17
C VAL A 119 5.10 -1.42 -11.28
N LYS A 120 4.25 -1.73 -12.23
CA LYS A 120 4.03 -0.87 -13.41
C LYS A 120 2.78 -0.01 -13.32
N ARG A 121 1.83 -0.38 -12.46
CA ARG A 121 0.57 0.33 -12.30
C ARG A 121 0.10 0.26 -10.85
N VAL A 122 -0.39 1.38 -10.35
CA VAL A 122 -1.04 1.47 -9.03
C VAL A 122 -2.45 2.01 -9.22
N VAL A 123 -3.43 1.32 -8.66
CA VAL A 123 -4.81 1.79 -8.56
C VAL A 123 -5.11 2.00 -7.09
N TYR A 124 -5.54 3.20 -6.71
CA TYR A 124 -5.91 3.50 -5.32
C TYR A 124 -7.37 3.92 -5.23
N ALA A 125 -7.97 3.75 -4.05
CA ALA A 125 -9.38 4.08 -3.83
C ALA A 125 -9.60 5.49 -3.31
N GLU A 126 -8.75 5.95 -2.40
CA GLU A 126 -8.89 7.25 -1.73
C GLU A 126 -7.53 7.83 -1.33
N GLY A 127 -7.54 9.06 -0.87
CA GLY A 127 -6.34 9.74 -0.38
C GLY A 127 -5.65 10.58 -1.45
N TYR A 128 -4.58 11.23 -1.03
CA TYR A 128 -3.82 12.17 -1.85
C TYR A 128 -2.34 11.88 -1.74
N PRO A 129 -1.54 12.17 -2.79
CA PRO A 129 -0.09 12.07 -2.70
C PRO A 129 0.47 13.15 -1.76
N ASP A 130 1.51 12.80 -1.01
CA ASP A 130 2.37 13.83 -0.43
C ASP A 130 3.15 14.51 -1.56
N GLU A 131 3.78 15.64 -1.26
CA GLU A 131 4.45 16.46 -2.28
C GLU A 131 5.52 15.68 -3.04
N LEU A 132 6.39 14.96 -2.32
CA LEU A 132 7.44 14.16 -2.96
C LEU A 132 6.86 13.01 -3.79
N ALA A 133 5.83 12.33 -3.28
CA ALA A 133 5.16 11.26 -4.03
C ALA A 133 4.64 11.78 -5.37
N ARG A 134 4.03 12.98 -5.36
CA ARG A 134 3.52 13.61 -6.58
C ARG A 134 4.62 13.82 -7.62
N PHE A 135 5.77 14.36 -7.21
CA PHE A 135 6.90 14.57 -8.10
C PHE A 135 7.46 13.28 -8.66
N LEU A 136 7.63 12.27 -7.79
CA LEU A 136 8.15 10.95 -8.20
C LEU A 136 7.21 10.27 -9.19
N ILE A 137 5.91 10.32 -8.94
CA ILE A 137 4.90 9.70 -9.81
C ILE A 137 4.86 10.41 -11.17
N GLU A 138 4.91 11.72 -11.18
CA GLU A 138 4.91 12.49 -12.43
C GLU A 138 6.15 12.17 -13.27
N GLU A 139 7.32 12.14 -12.66
CA GLU A 139 8.56 11.76 -13.33
C GLU A 139 8.50 10.34 -13.87
N ALA A 140 8.04 9.40 -13.05
CA ALA A 140 7.91 8.00 -13.45
C ALA A 140 6.91 7.82 -14.59
N ARG A 141 5.80 8.57 -14.57
CA ARG A 141 4.81 8.55 -15.65
C ARG A 141 5.42 9.04 -16.96
N ASN A 142 6.15 10.15 -16.92
CA ASN A 142 6.80 10.73 -18.10
C ASN A 142 7.84 9.80 -18.70
N LEU A 143 8.46 8.96 -17.87
CA LEU A 143 9.44 7.97 -18.32
C LEU A 143 8.81 6.62 -18.68
N GLY A 144 7.50 6.47 -18.56
CA GLY A 144 6.79 5.23 -18.86
C GLY A 144 7.05 4.09 -17.84
N LEU A 145 7.46 4.43 -16.62
CA LEU A 145 7.82 3.45 -15.60
C LEU A 145 6.66 3.05 -14.69
N LEU A 146 5.73 3.98 -14.43
CA LEU A 146 4.65 3.75 -13.48
C LEU A 146 3.44 4.61 -13.87
N GLU A 147 2.27 3.99 -13.83
CA GLU A 147 0.98 4.66 -13.91
C GLU A 147 0.29 4.58 -12.55
N VAL A 148 -0.21 5.71 -12.06
CA VAL A 148 -0.97 5.79 -10.81
C VAL A 148 -2.31 6.44 -11.10
N SER A 149 -3.40 5.76 -10.77
CA SER A 149 -4.75 6.27 -11.02
C SER A 149 -5.69 5.94 -9.87
N CYS A 150 -6.70 6.79 -9.67
CA CYS A 150 -7.79 6.51 -8.74
C CYS A 150 -8.75 5.50 -9.37
N LEU A 151 -9.36 4.65 -8.56
CA LEU A 151 -10.39 3.72 -9.04
C LEU A 151 -11.54 4.52 -9.69
N GLY A 152 -11.90 4.14 -10.90
CA GLY A 152 -12.95 4.80 -11.67
C GLY A 152 -12.48 5.89 -12.63
N GLU A 153 -11.18 6.19 -12.65
CA GLU A 153 -10.59 7.10 -13.64
C GLU A 153 -10.27 6.40 -14.96
#